data_812b7dd706518bc23d6120e63e8041e5
#
_entry.id   812b7dd706518bc23d6120e63e8041e5
#
_cell.length_a   1.000
_cell.length_b   1.000
_cell.length_c   1.000
_cell.angle_alpha   90.00
_cell.angle_beta   90.00
_cell.angle_gamma   90.00
#
_symmetry.space_group_name_H-M   'P 1'
#
loop_
_entity.id
_entity.type
_entity.pdbx_description
1 polymer ?
#
loop_
_entity_poly.entity_id
_entity_poly.type
_entity_poly.pdbx_seq_one_letter_code
_entity_poly.pdbx_strand_id
1 'polypeptide(L)'
;MNSFLNANAELVITLVKIVLLLFIVLTVNAYLTWFERKVVAHMQSRWGPHRVGPHGLLQPLADGVKFLFKEDPTPAGVDKLVYYLAPLLALALALTSIALIPFGPEPIRLFGQDIYLGIAPPDLNIGILALFAVTALGVYGVALAGWASNSKYPLLGGLRSSAQMISYELALTMSVVGVLLMAGSFNLKKIIEAQAHHPQWGILGWNVWPQILGFFCFFIAAVAETNRVPFDLPEAESELVAGFHTEYSSFKFAMFFIAEYTSMITVSCLCSILFFGGWLSPFPASWLFTHYLPSAILISFGLWVIWDGIRYETIFGRIILPGLGAAITALGVVFVLLPKVNEFIQGPFWLLSKILGFLFV
;
A
#
# COMPACT_ATOMS: atom_id res chain seq x y z
N MET A 1 -35.52 5.54 18.83
CA MET A 1 -35.60 4.90 17.52
C MET A 1 -34.56 5.46 16.55
N ASN A 2 -34.42 6.78 16.39
CA ASN A 2 -33.45 7.39 15.49
C ASN A 2 -32.00 7.15 15.89
N SER A 3 -31.65 7.13 17.20
CA SER A 3 -30.29 6.83 17.66
C SER A 3 -29.87 5.38 17.37
N PHE A 4 -30.78 4.44 17.51
CA PHE A 4 -30.54 3.03 17.18
C PHE A 4 -30.38 2.80 15.67
N LEU A 5 -31.17 3.48 14.85
CA LEU A 5 -31.06 3.44 13.39
C LEU A 5 -29.72 4.07 12.92
N ASN A 6 -29.30 5.17 13.53
CA ASN A 6 -28.03 5.83 13.21
C ASN A 6 -26.82 4.95 13.61
N ALA A 7 -26.83 4.33 14.79
CA ALA A 7 -25.77 3.43 15.23
C ALA A 7 -25.65 2.19 14.32
N ASN A 8 -26.76 1.63 13.88
CA ASN A 8 -26.75 0.52 12.92
C ASN A 8 -26.24 0.96 11.54
N ALA A 9 -26.58 2.18 11.09
CA ALA A 9 -26.06 2.72 9.83
C ALA A 9 -24.55 2.96 9.88
N GLU A 10 -24.02 3.51 10.97
CA GLU A 10 -22.56 3.67 11.17
C GLU A 10 -21.82 2.33 11.17
N LEU A 11 -22.37 1.31 11.81
CA LEU A 11 -21.78 -0.02 11.83
C LEU A 11 -21.75 -0.63 10.43
N VAL A 12 -22.85 -0.55 9.68
CA VAL A 12 -22.92 -1.03 8.29
C VAL A 12 -21.92 -0.30 7.40
N ILE A 13 -21.85 1.03 7.49
CA ILE A 13 -20.90 1.84 6.73
C ILE A 13 -19.46 1.43 7.05
N THR A 14 -19.13 1.22 8.32
CA THR A 14 -17.79 0.78 8.74
C THR A 14 -17.46 -0.60 8.20
N LEU A 15 -18.39 -1.56 8.25
CA LEU A 15 -18.21 -2.89 7.66
C LEU A 15 -17.97 -2.82 6.14
N VAL A 16 -18.75 -2.00 5.44
CA VAL A 16 -18.57 -1.79 4.00
C VAL A 16 -17.21 -1.20 3.70
N LYS A 17 -16.75 -0.21 4.48
CA LYS A 17 -15.40 0.37 4.35
C LYS A 17 -14.30 -0.67 4.57
N ILE A 18 -14.43 -1.54 5.57
CA ILE A 18 -13.46 -2.60 5.84
C ILE A 18 -13.38 -3.56 4.65
N VAL A 19 -14.52 -4.04 4.15
CA VAL A 19 -14.57 -4.95 2.99
C VAL A 19 -13.97 -4.28 1.75
N LEU A 20 -14.31 -3.02 1.51
CA LEU A 20 -13.79 -2.24 0.38
C LEU A 20 -12.27 -2.04 0.50
N LEU A 21 -11.77 -1.67 1.68
CA LEU A 21 -10.33 -1.52 1.93
C LEU A 21 -9.60 -2.82 1.70
N LEU A 22 -10.08 -3.93 2.26
CA LEU A 22 -9.50 -5.25 2.05
C LEU A 22 -9.44 -5.62 0.56
N PHE A 23 -10.54 -5.41 -0.16
CA PHE A 23 -10.59 -5.66 -1.60
C PHE A 23 -9.56 -4.82 -2.38
N ILE A 24 -9.47 -3.52 -2.08
CA ILE A 24 -8.53 -2.61 -2.72
C ILE A 24 -7.09 -3.03 -2.40
N VAL A 25 -6.75 -3.27 -1.14
CA VAL A 25 -5.40 -3.64 -0.72
C VAL A 25 -4.96 -4.96 -1.35
N LEU A 26 -5.81 -5.99 -1.32
CA LEU A 26 -5.51 -7.28 -1.93
C LEU A 26 -5.34 -7.16 -3.45
N THR A 27 -6.17 -6.34 -4.10
CA THR A 27 -6.05 -6.09 -5.54
C THR A 27 -4.75 -5.35 -5.87
N VAL A 28 -4.43 -4.30 -5.12
CA VAL A 28 -3.17 -3.55 -5.31
C VAL A 28 -1.96 -4.44 -5.09
N ASN A 29 -1.93 -5.25 -4.03
CA ASN A 29 -0.85 -6.20 -3.78
C ASN A 29 -0.68 -7.18 -4.94
N ALA A 30 -1.78 -7.74 -5.46
CA ALA A 30 -1.77 -8.66 -6.57
C ALA A 30 -1.20 -8.02 -7.86
N TYR A 31 -1.59 -6.78 -8.17
CA TYR A 31 -1.05 -6.06 -9.33
C TYR A 31 0.36 -5.51 -9.11
N LEU A 32 0.75 -5.24 -7.87
CA LEU A 32 2.11 -4.82 -7.54
C LEU A 32 3.11 -5.95 -7.83
N THR A 33 2.79 -7.21 -7.47
CA THR A 33 3.61 -8.38 -7.82
C THR A 33 3.72 -8.58 -9.34
N TRP A 34 2.65 -8.36 -10.09
CA TRP A 34 2.67 -8.41 -11.54
C TRP A 34 3.58 -7.32 -12.13
N PHE A 35 3.48 -6.10 -11.61
CA PHE A 35 4.28 -4.97 -12.04
C PHE A 35 5.77 -5.18 -11.78
N GLU A 36 6.14 -5.60 -10.58
CA GLU A 36 7.52 -5.94 -10.20
C GLU A 36 8.11 -6.98 -11.16
N ARG A 37 7.40 -8.09 -11.40
CA ARG A 37 7.85 -9.13 -12.35
C ARG A 37 8.02 -8.60 -13.77
N LYS A 38 7.20 -7.64 -14.19
CA LYS A 38 7.33 -6.98 -15.50
C LYS A 38 8.59 -6.12 -15.57
N VAL A 39 8.79 -5.27 -14.58
CA VAL A 39 9.95 -4.35 -14.53
C VAL A 39 11.25 -5.15 -14.50
N VAL A 40 11.37 -6.12 -13.58
CA VAL A 40 12.56 -7.00 -13.48
C VAL A 40 12.83 -7.76 -14.79
N ALA A 41 11.77 -8.26 -15.44
CA ALA A 41 11.94 -8.95 -16.71
C ALA A 41 12.50 -8.03 -17.80
N HIS A 42 11.99 -6.80 -17.91
CA HIS A 42 12.51 -5.83 -18.90
C HIS A 42 13.96 -5.42 -18.60
N MET A 43 14.34 -5.26 -17.32
CA MET A 43 15.73 -5.03 -16.93
C MET A 43 16.65 -6.19 -17.34
N GLN A 44 16.11 -7.42 -17.34
CA GLN A 44 16.82 -8.62 -17.77
C GLN A 44 16.68 -8.91 -19.28
N SER A 45 16.18 -7.97 -20.08
CA SER A 45 15.95 -8.09 -21.53
C SER A 45 15.08 -9.31 -21.90
N ARG A 46 14.07 -9.65 -21.08
CA ARG A 46 13.10 -10.73 -21.31
C ARG A 46 11.67 -10.26 -21.12
N TRP A 47 10.74 -11.01 -21.71
CA TRP A 47 9.31 -10.77 -21.49
C TRP A 47 8.88 -11.26 -20.11
N GLY A 48 8.22 -10.40 -19.34
CA GLY A 48 7.58 -10.76 -18.08
C GLY A 48 6.26 -11.52 -18.30
N PRO A 49 5.36 -11.56 -17.29
CA PRO A 49 4.04 -12.17 -17.43
C PRO A 49 3.31 -11.59 -18.64
N HIS A 50 2.99 -12.44 -19.63
CA HIS A 50 2.41 -11.99 -20.91
C HIS A 50 1.28 -12.90 -21.41
N ARG A 51 1.27 -14.19 -21.03
CA ARG A 51 0.39 -15.20 -21.63
C ARG A 51 -1.01 -15.28 -21.02
N VAL A 52 -1.15 -14.96 -19.73
CA VAL A 52 -2.42 -15.12 -19.01
C VAL A 52 -3.20 -13.79 -19.09
N GLY A 53 -4.11 -13.73 -20.03
CA GLY A 53 -4.86 -12.51 -20.37
C GLY A 53 -4.03 -11.47 -21.15
N PRO A 54 -4.65 -10.33 -21.53
CA PRO A 54 -3.95 -9.26 -22.20
C PRO A 54 -2.79 -8.73 -21.34
N HIS A 55 -1.58 -8.66 -21.91
CA HIS A 55 -0.36 -8.25 -21.21
C HIS A 55 -0.06 -8.98 -19.90
N GLY A 56 -0.69 -10.16 -19.66
CA GLY A 56 -0.55 -10.89 -18.41
C GLY A 56 -1.35 -10.32 -17.23
N LEU A 57 -2.36 -9.48 -17.48
CA LEU A 57 -3.18 -8.85 -16.44
C LEU A 57 -3.98 -9.84 -15.58
N LEU A 58 -4.26 -11.04 -16.09
CA LEU A 58 -4.92 -12.09 -15.33
C LEU A 58 -3.93 -13.00 -14.54
N GLN A 59 -2.64 -12.75 -14.64
CA GLN A 59 -1.63 -13.54 -13.92
C GLN A 59 -1.81 -13.51 -12.39
N PRO A 60 -2.10 -12.35 -11.74
CA PRO A 60 -2.35 -12.32 -10.31
C PRO A 60 -3.53 -13.22 -9.87
N LEU A 61 -4.57 -13.26 -10.68
CA LEU A 61 -5.72 -14.12 -10.41
C LEU A 61 -5.35 -15.62 -10.54
N ALA A 62 -4.58 -15.98 -11.56
CA ALA A 62 -4.07 -17.35 -11.73
C ALA A 62 -3.16 -17.75 -10.56
N ASP A 63 -2.29 -16.85 -10.09
CA ASP A 63 -1.43 -17.09 -8.94
C ASP A 63 -2.24 -17.25 -7.65
N GLY A 64 -3.29 -16.46 -7.44
CA GLY A 64 -4.22 -16.60 -6.32
C GLY A 64 -4.93 -17.96 -6.32
N VAL A 65 -5.47 -18.38 -7.47
CA VAL A 65 -6.11 -19.70 -7.63
C VAL A 65 -5.09 -20.82 -7.35
N LYS A 66 -3.87 -20.70 -7.87
CA LYS A 66 -2.80 -21.67 -7.60
C LYS A 66 -2.53 -21.83 -6.11
N PHE A 67 -2.46 -20.74 -5.34
CA PHE A 67 -2.25 -20.81 -3.89
C PHE A 67 -3.37 -21.51 -3.14
N LEU A 68 -4.62 -21.40 -3.61
CA LEU A 68 -5.76 -22.07 -2.99
C LEU A 68 -5.76 -23.61 -3.21
N PHE A 69 -5.29 -24.06 -4.38
CA PHE A 69 -5.29 -25.49 -4.75
C PHE A 69 -3.96 -26.19 -4.52
N LYS A 70 -2.91 -25.45 -4.16
CA LYS A 70 -1.61 -26.05 -3.86
C LYS A 70 -1.65 -26.85 -2.57
N GLU A 71 -0.95 -27.98 -2.52
CA GLU A 71 -0.78 -28.78 -1.31
C GLU A 71 -0.17 -27.92 -0.18
N ASP A 72 -0.70 -28.08 1.02
CA ASP A 72 -0.28 -27.39 2.23
C ASP A 72 0.34 -28.35 3.25
N PRO A 73 1.58 -28.82 3.02
CA PRO A 73 2.26 -29.70 3.93
C PRO A 73 2.55 -28.99 5.25
N THR A 74 2.26 -29.67 6.36
CA THR A 74 2.70 -29.24 7.70
C THR A 74 3.78 -30.21 8.18
N PRO A 75 5.00 -29.73 8.47
CA PRO A 75 6.07 -30.58 8.99
C PRO A 75 5.67 -31.26 10.31
N ALA A 76 6.15 -32.48 10.55
CA ALA A 76 5.72 -33.30 11.68
C ALA A 76 6.15 -32.74 13.06
N GLY A 77 7.22 -31.95 13.10
CA GLY A 77 7.82 -31.43 14.34
C GLY A 77 7.37 -30.01 14.74
N VAL A 78 6.43 -29.39 14.03
CA VAL A 78 6.03 -27.99 14.27
C VAL A 78 5.09 -27.86 15.48
N ASP A 79 5.18 -26.74 16.18
CA ASP A 79 4.13 -26.29 17.11
C ASP A 79 2.95 -25.77 16.27
N LYS A 80 1.92 -26.60 16.11
CA LYS A 80 0.80 -26.32 15.21
C LYS A 80 0.08 -25.02 15.52
N LEU A 81 -0.12 -24.69 16.79
CA LEU A 81 -0.84 -23.48 17.18
C LEU A 81 -0.07 -22.23 16.75
N VAL A 82 1.21 -22.14 17.10
CA VAL A 82 2.05 -21.00 16.75
C VAL A 82 2.30 -20.95 15.25
N TYR A 83 2.45 -22.12 14.60
CA TYR A 83 2.66 -22.23 13.15
C TYR A 83 1.51 -21.64 12.31
N TYR A 84 0.26 -21.83 12.75
CA TYR A 84 -0.91 -21.23 12.09
C TYR A 84 -1.14 -19.78 12.51
N LEU A 85 -0.80 -19.43 13.76
CA LEU A 85 -0.99 -18.09 14.29
C LEU A 85 -0.01 -17.07 13.67
N ALA A 86 1.22 -17.46 13.40
CA ALA A 86 2.27 -16.56 12.91
C ALA A 86 1.91 -15.83 11.59
N PRO A 87 1.51 -16.51 10.50
CA PRO A 87 1.12 -15.85 9.26
C PRO A 87 -0.14 -14.99 9.42
N LEU A 88 -1.09 -15.45 10.24
CA LEU A 88 -2.31 -14.69 10.52
C LEU A 88 -1.99 -13.40 11.28
N LEU A 89 -1.07 -13.45 12.22
CA LEU A 89 -0.64 -12.30 13.02
C LEU A 89 0.09 -11.27 12.14
N ALA A 90 1.01 -11.72 11.28
CA ALA A 90 1.71 -10.85 10.33
C ALA A 90 0.72 -10.14 9.39
N LEU A 91 -0.22 -10.88 8.80
CA LEU A 91 -1.22 -10.31 7.89
C LEU A 91 -2.18 -9.35 8.61
N ALA A 92 -2.69 -9.73 9.78
CA ALA A 92 -3.64 -8.91 10.53
C ALA A 92 -3.03 -7.57 10.94
N LEU A 93 -1.78 -7.56 11.39
CA LEU A 93 -1.08 -6.32 11.79
C LEU A 93 -0.78 -5.44 10.58
N ALA A 94 -0.34 -6.01 9.46
CA ALA A 94 -0.12 -5.26 8.22
C ALA A 94 -1.42 -4.63 7.70
N LEU A 95 -2.55 -5.33 7.72
CA LEU A 95 -3.85 -4.79 7.34
C LEU A 95 -4.35 -3.73 8.33
N THR A 96 -4.07 -3.88 9.63
CA THR A 96 -4.44 -2.90 10.64
C THR A 96 -3.64 -1.61 10.49
N SER A 97 -2.35 -1.68 10.13
CA SER A 97 -1.52 -0.49 9.92
C SER A 97 -2.05 0.38 8.77
N ILE A 98 -2.45 -0.22 7.64
CA ILE A 98 -3.02 0.55 6.52
C ILE A 98 -4.40 1.13 6.85
N ALA A 99 -5.17 0.48 7.74
CA ALA A 99 -6.47 0.97 8.19
C ALA A 99 -6.38 2.27 9.02
N LEU A 100 -5.20 2.56 9.62
CA LEU A 100 -4.93 3.78 10.38
C LEU A 100 -4.60 4.99 9.48
N ILE A 101 -4.38 4.79 8.19
CA ILE A 101 -3.99 5.85 7.25
C ILE A 101 -5.22 6.61 6.76
N PRO A 102 -5.24 7.95 6.87
CA PRO A 102 -6.27 8.77 6.27
C PRO A 102 -6.00 8.95 4.76
N PHE A 103 -6.98 8.67 3.90
CA PHE A 103 -6.84 8.75 2.45
C PHE A 103 -7.39 10.03 1.81
N GLY A 104 -8.00 10.94 2.59
CA GLY A 104 -8.54 12.18 2.05
C GLY A 104 -8.78 13.25 3.11
N PRO A 105 -8.89 14.53 2.68
CA PRO A 105 -8.99 15.68 3.59
C PRO A 105 -10.36 15.85 4.21
N GLU A 106 -11.45 15.59 3.46
CA GLU A 106 -12.80 15.92 3.83
C GLU A 106 -13.76 14.73 3.81
N PRO A 107 -14.82 14.74 4.65
CA PRO A 107 -15.85 13.73 4.62
C PRO A 107 -16.78 13.91 3.42
N ILE A 108 -17.26 12.79 2.88
CA ILE A 108 -18.38 12.78 1.95
C ILE A 108 -19.67 12.73 2.75
N ARG A 109 -20.61 13.62 2.47
CA ARG A 109 -21.96 13.52 3.02
C ARG A 109 -22.81 12.56 2.18
N LEU A 110 -22.96 11.34 2.68
CA LEU A 110 -23.84 10.34 2.11
C LEU A 110 -24.90 9.94 3.15
N PHE A 111 -26.16 9.93 2.74
CA PHE A 111 -27.28 9.55 3.62
C PHE A 111 -27.38 10.36 4.94
N GLY A 112 -26.88 11.62 4.94
CA GLY A 112 -26.90 12.49 6.12
C GLY A 112 -25.76 12.24 7.12
N GLN A 113 -24.82 11.36 6.80
CA GLN A 113 -23.64 11.08 7.60
C GLN A 113 -22.38 11.55 6.91
N ASP A 114 -21.40 12.04 7.68
CA ASP A 114 -20.08 12.44 7.20
C ASP A 114 -19.17 11.19 7.13
N ILE A 115 -18.91 10.70 5.91
CA ILE A 115 -18.11 9.50 5.66
C ILE A 115 -16.70 9.93 5.26
N TYR A 116 -15.71 9.60 6.07
CA TYR A 116 -14.29 9.81 5.76
C TYR A 116 -13.73 8.65 4.92
N LEU A 117 -12.79 8.96 4.02
CA LEU A 117 -11.97 7.97 3.34
C LEU A 117 -10.92 7.43 4.32
N GLY A 118 -11.01 6.15 4.59
CA GLY A 118 -10.22 5.46 5.63
C GLY A 118 -11.13 4.90 6.73
N ILE A 119 -10.59 3.98 7.52
CA ILE A 119 -11.31 3.31 8.61
C ILE A 119 -11.14 4.10 9.90
N ALA A 120 -9.90 4.48 10.23
CA ALA A 120 -9.62 5.29 11.41
C ALA A 120 -10.15 6.72 11.26
N PRO A 121 -10.64 7.33 12.34
CA PRO A 121 -11.06 8.72 12.31
C PRO A 121 -9.85 9.63 11.98
N PRO A 122 -10.02 10.64 11.11
CA PRO A 122 -8.92 11.52 10.70
C PRO A 122 -8.38 12.38 11.85
N ASP A 123 -9.15 12.55 12.91
CA ASP A 123 -8.79 13.36 14.07
C ASP A 123 -8.09 12.56 15.19
N LEU A 124 -7.51 11.39 14.85
CA LEU A 124 -6.77 10.57 15.80
C LEU A 124 -5.48 11.30 16.24
N ASN A 125 -5.49 11.86 17.45
CA ASN A 125 -4.40 12.68 17.95
C ASN A 125 -3.06 11.95 18.08
N ILE A 126 -3.08 10.62 18.20
CA ILE A 126 -1.90 9.74 18.33
C ILE A 126 -1.69 8.88 17.07
N GLY A 127 -2.18 9.31 15.92
CA GLY A 127 -2.25 8.51 14.70
C GLY A 127 -0.92 7.87 14.31
N ILE A 128 0.15 8.65 14.26
CA ILE A 128 1.48 8.14 13.87
C ILE A 128 2.07 7.18 14.93
N LEU A 129 1.85 7.45 16.23
CA LEU A 129 2.31 6.55 17.30
C LEU A 129 1.57 5.22 17.26
N ALA A 130 0.25 5.26 17.05
CA ALA A 130 -0.55 4.05 16.91
C ALA A 130 -0.10 3.22 15.69
N LEU A 131 0.25 3.88 14.59
CA LEU A 131 0.72 3.23 13.39
C LEU A 131 2.07 2.53 13.65
N PHE A 132 3.07 3.21 14.20
CA PHE A 132 4.36 2.61 14.54
C PHE A 132 4.23 1.50 15.60
N ALA A 133 3.33 1.62 16.57
CA ALA A 133 3.09 0.57 17.53
C ALA A 133 2.51 -0.71 16.88
N VAL A 134 1.64 -0.57 15.87
CA VAL A 134 1.06 -1.71 15.15
C VAL A 134 2.09 -2.35 14.23
N THR A 135 2.89 -1.55 13.51
CA THR A 135 3.96 -2.09 12.64
C THR A 135 5.01 -2.83 13.45
N ALA A 136 5.43 -2.30 14.61
CA ALA A 136 6.35 -2.93 15.53
C ALA A 136 5.92 -4.34 15.96
N LEU A 137 4.63 -4.52 16.22
CA LEU A 137 4.08 -5.84 16.57
C LEU A 137 4.21 -6.84 15.40
N GLY A 138 4.34 -6.39 14.15
CA GLY A 138 4.53 -7.24 12.98
C GLY A 138 5.75 -8.16 13.08
N VAL A 139 6.80 -7.73 13.78
CA VAL A 139 8.02 -8.50 14.04
C VAL A 139 7.72 -9.85 14.70
N TYR A 140 6.71 -9.91 15.57
CA TYR A 140 6.32 -11.16 16.24
C TYR A 140 5.81 -12.21 15.23
N GLY A 141 5.14 -11.80 14.16
CA GLY A 141 4.69 -12.72 13.11
C GLY A 141 5.87 -13.48 12.48
N VAL A 142 6.94 -12.76 12.17
CA VAL A 142 8.15 -13.31 11.55
C VAL A 142 8.96 -14.15 12.53
N ALA A 143 9.17 -13.64 13.76
CA ALA A 143 9.91 -14.35 14.80
C ALA A 143 9.25 -15.68 15.18
N LEU A 144 7.93 -15.67 15.39
CA LEU A 144 7.15 -16.86 15.72
C LEU A 144 7.10 -17.86 14.56
N ALA A 145 7.08 -17.39 13.31
CA ALA A 145 7.14 -18.27 12.14
C ALA A 145 8.43 -19.08 12.10
N GLY A 146 9.57 -18.39 12.28
CA GLY A 146 10.87 -19.05 12.34
C GLY A 146 10.96 -20.05 13.49
N TRP A 147 10.45 -19.69 14.67
CA TRP A 147 10.49 -20.57 15.85
C TRP A 147 9.56 -21.78 15.72
N ALA A 148 8.32 -21.57 15.29
CA ALA A 148 7.32 -22.64 15.18
C ALA A 148 7.69 -23.73 14.15
N SER A 149 8.51 -23.40 13.16
CA SER A 149 8.96 -24.30 12.09
C SER A 149 9.85 -25.46 12.59
N ASN A 150 10.39 -25.39 13.81
CA ASN A 150 11.27 -26.38 14.41
C ASN A 150 12.43 -26.86 13.51
N SER A 151 12.96 -25.94 12.69
CA SER A 151 14.06 -26.17 11.77
C SER A 151 15.13 -25.10 11.96
N LYS A 152 16.40 -25.46 11.74
CA LYS A 152 17.54 -24.55 11.97
C LYS A 152 17.53 -23.33 11.04
N TYR A 153 17.22 -23.54 9.76
CA TYR A 153 17.21 -22.45 8.76
C TYR A 153 16.11 -21.42 9.01
N PRO A 154 14.84 -21.82 9.19
CA PRO A 154 13.78 -20.90 9.55
C PRO A 154 14.02 -20.15 10.85
N LEU A 155 14.59 -20.81 11.87
CA LEU A 155 14.89 -20.17 13.16
C LEU A 155 15.94 -19.06 12.98
N LEU A 156 17.03 -19.35 12.25
CA LEU A 156 18.08 -18.36 11.98
C LEU A 156 17.56 -17.23 11.10
N GLY A 157 16.74 -17.53 10.07
CA GLY A 157 16.09 -16.54 9.23
C GLY A 157 15.16 -15.63 10.02
N GLY A 158 14.31 -16.21 10.87
CA GLY A 158 13.39 -15.46 11.73
C GLY A 158 14.10 -14.54 12.73
N LEU A 159 15.22 -15.01 13.33
CA LEU A 159 16.02 -14.18 14.24
C LEU A 159 16.75 -13.05 13.50
N ARG A 160 17.31 -13.30 12.32
CA ARG A 160 17.95 -12.27 11.49
C ARG A 160 16.94 -11.21 11.05
N SER A 161 15.78 -11.62 10.54
CA SER A 161 14.72 -10.72 10.11
C SER A 161 14.19 -9.88 11.27
N SER A 162 13.91 -10.49 12.41
CA SER A 162 13.44 -9.78 13.60
C SER A 162 14.45 -8.75 14.11
N ALA A 163 15.75 -9.10 14.15
CA ALA A 163 16.81 -8.20 14.57
C ALA A 163 16.95 -7.02 13.60
N GLN A 164 16.83 -7.26 12.29
CA GLN A 164 16.84 -6.23 11.26
C GLN A 164 15.64 -5.30 11.43
N MET A 165 14.41 -5.82 11.46
CA MET A 165 13.20 -5.02 11.59
C MET A 165 13.25 -4.13 12.84
N ILE A 166 13.59 -4.66 14.03
CA ILE A 166 13.68 -3.86 15.26
C ILE A 166 14.73 -2.75 15.15
N SER A 167 15.89 -3.04 14.55
CA SER A 167 16.97 -2.06 14.41
C SER A 167 16.59 -0.91 13.47
N TYR A 168 15.98 -1.23 12.34
CA TYR A 168 15.59 -0.21 11.35
C TYR A 168 14.31 0.52 11.74
N GLU A 169 13.41 -0.07 12.52
CA GLU A 169 12.26 0.62 13.09
C GLU A 169 12.67 1.78 14.00
N LEU A 170 13.70 1.61 14.81
CA LEU A 170 14.27 2.71 15.60
C LEU A 170 14.78 3.84 14.70
N ALA A 171 15.52 3.51 13.66
CA ALA A 171 16.04 4.50 12.70
C ALA A 171 14.89 5.22 11.97
N LEU A 172 13.87 4.47 11.55
CA LEU A 172 12.68 4.99 10.89
C LEU A 172 11.91 5.95 11.80
N THR A 173 11.65 5.57 13.04
CA THR A 173 10.96 6.41 14.02
C THR A 173 11.75 7.68 14.32
N MET A 174 13.07 7.59 14.51
CA MET A 174 13.93 8.77 14.77
C MET A 174 13.98 9.72 13.57
N SER A 175 13.95 9.22 12.35
CA SER A 175 13.94 10.03 11.13
C SER A 175 12.71 10.93 11.01
N VAL A 176 11.59 10.53 11.62
CA VAL A 176 10.31 11.26 11.59
C VAL A 176 10.22 12.33 12.67
N VAL A 177 11.02 12.27 13.73
CA VAL A 177 10.95 13.21 14.86
C VAL A 177 11.08 14.65 14.38
N GLY A 178 11.95 14.94 13.42
CA GLY A 178 12.11 16.29 12.84
C GLY A 178 10.82 16.83 12.22
N VAL A 179 10.09 15.97 11.49
CA VAL A 179 8.78 16.32 10.91
C VAL A 179 7.75 16.58 12.00
N LEU A 180 7.72 15.75 13.05
CA LEU A 180 6.81 15.91 14.18
C LEU A 180 7.04 17.20 14.96
N LEU A 181 8.29 17.58 15.16
CA LEU A 181 8.66 18.86 15.80
C LEU A 181 8.21 20.06 14.98
N MET A 182 8.32 19.99 13.64
CA MET A 182 7.85 21.05 12.75
C MET A 182 6.33 21.15 12.73
N ALA A 183 5.62 20.03 12.69
CA ALA A 183 4.17 20.00 12.65
C ALA A 183 3.51 20.25 14.02
N GLY A 184 4.23 20.03 15.14
CA GLY A 184 3.74 20.17 16.50
C GLY A 184 2.60 19.22 16.86
N SER A 185 2.41 18.12 16.10
CA SER A 185 1.29 17.20 16.28
C SER A 185 1.65 15.77 15.83
N PHE A 186 1.06 14.77 16.51
CA PHE A 186 1.10 13.36 16.11
C PHE A 186 -0.08 12.94 15.22
N ASN A 187 -0.97 13.88 14.90
CA ASN A 187 -2.11 13.63 14.03
C ASN A 187 -1.68 13.73 12.56
N LEU A 188 -1.90 12.67 11.78
CA LEU A 188 -1.49 12.58 10.38
C LEU A 188 -2.13 13.69 9.51
N LYS A 189 -3.39 14.03 9.76
CA LYS A 189 -4.09 15.11 9.04
C LYS A 189 -3.43 16.47 9.30
N LYS A 190 -3.14 16.79 10.57
CA LYS A 190 -2.46 18.05 10.94
C LYS A 190 -1.05 18.17 10.37
N ILE A 191 -0.33 17.05 10.23
CA ILE A 191 0.98 17.02 9.58
C ILE A 191 0.88 17.42 8.11
N ILE A 192 -0.17 16.95 7.40
CA ILE A 192 -0.41 17.34 6.01
C ILE A 192 -0.85 18.80 5.93
N GLU A 193 -1.75 19.24 6.80
CA GLU A 193 -2.22 20.64 6.86
C GLU A 193 -1.08 21.62 7.16
N ALA A 194 -0.12 21.24 8.01
CA ALA A 194 1.08 22.05 8.28
C ALA A 194 1.92 22.25 7.00
N GLN A 195 1.96 21.28 6.09
CA GLN A 195 2.65 21.43 4.79
C GLN A 195 1.87 22.30 3.79
N ALA A 196 0.58 22.54 4.04
CA ALA A 196 -0.26 23.40 3.21
C ALA A 196 -0.09 24.90 3.49
N HIS A 197 0.70 25.30 4.49
CA HIS A 197 0.88 26.71 4.92
C HIS A 197 1.40 27.63 3.81
N HIS A 198 2.03 27.07 2.77
CA HIS A 198 2.54 27.83 1.64
C HIS A 198 1.99 27.32 0.30
N PRO A 199 0.66 27.44 0.04
CA PRO A 199 0.04 26.92 -1.17
C PRO A 199 0.57 27.51 -2.47
N GLN A 200 1.25 28.68 -2.36
CA GLN A 200 1.88 29.35 -3.51
C GLN A 200 3.17 28.65 -3.98
N TRP A 201 3.83 27.91 -3.11
CA TRP A 201 5.11 27.27 -3.38
C TRP A 201 4.96 25.82 -3.86
N GLY A 202 3.75 25.24 -3.80
CA GLY A 202 3.52 23.87 -4.23
C GLY A 202 4.50 22.90 -3.56
N ILE A 203 5.24 22.17 -4.39
CA ILE A 203 6.27 21.21 -3.96
C ILE A 203 7.30 21.80 -2.97
N LEU A 204 7.67 23.07 -3.09
CA LEU A 204 8.67 23.69 -2.24
C LEU A 204 8.22 23.91 -0.78
N GLY A 205 6.91 23.84 -0.52
CA GLY A 205 6.35 23.92 0.85
C GLY A 205 6.39 22.59 1.61
N TRP A 206 6.82 21.50 0.98
CA TRP A 206 6.80 20.17 1.61
C TRP A 206 7.97 19.92 2.56
N ASN A 207 7.76 19.06 3.54
CA ASN A 207 8.75 18.73 4.57
C ASN A 207 10.02 18.07 4.03
N VAL A 208 10.01 17.53 2.82
CA VAL A 208 11.20 16.93 2.21
C VAL A 208 12.37 17.89 2.12
N TRP A 209 12.12 19.20 1.89
CA TRP A 209 13.17 20.18 1.74
C TRP A 209 13.85 20.55 3.06
N PRO A 210 13.14 20.95 4.14
CA PRO A 210 13.76 21.23 5.41
C PRO A 210 14.28 19.97 6.13
N GLN A 211 13.77 18.79 5.79
CA GLN A 211 14.09 17.50 6.41
C GLN A 211 14.70 16.50 5.43
N ILE A 212 15.56 16.98 4.53
CA ILE A 212 16.16 16.13 3.48
C ILE A 212 16.95 14.94 4.06
N LEU A 213 17.72 15.16 5.14
CA LEU A 213 18.44 14.09 5.82
C LEU A 213 17.48 13.10 6.49
N GLY A 214 16.43 13.61 7.16
CA GLY A 214 15.37 12.78 7.73
C GLY A 214 14.69 11.93 6.67
N PHE A 215 14.42 12.50 5.50
CA PHE A 215 13.84 11.74 4.37
C PHE A 215 14.75 10.61 3.90
N PHE A 216 16.04 10.85 3.70
CA PHE A 216 16.97 9.79 3.28
C PHE A 216 17.11 8.69 4.33
N CYS A 217 17.20 9.05 5.62
CA CYS A 217 17.22 8.08 6.72
C CYS A 217 15.93 7.26 6.76
N PHE A 218 14.77 7.93 6.61
CA PHE A 218 13.47 7.27 6.53
C PHE A 218 13.41 6.29 5.37
N PHE A 219 13.80 6.72 4.18
CA PHE A 219 13.74 5.91 2.97
C PHE A 219 14.60 4.64 3.07
N ILE A 220 15.86 4.77 3.53
CA ILE A 220 16.76 3.62 3.72
C ILE A 220 16.20 2.67 4.78
N ALA A 221 15.72 3.20 5.91
CA ALA A 221 15.15 2.39 6.98
C ALA A 221 13.86 1.67 6.51
N ALA A 222 13.05 2.32 5.70
CA ALA A 222 11.84 1.78 5.11
C ALA A 222 12.10 0.58 4.19
N VAL A 223 13.09 0.69 3.30
CA VAL A 223 13.51 -0.42 2.43
C VAL A 223 14.05 -1.60 3.25
N ALA A 224 14.78 -1.31 4.33
CA ALA A 224 15.32 -2.34 5.20
C ALA A 224 14.24 -3.01 6.08
N GLU A 225 13.22 -2.29 6.52
CA GLU A 225 12.09 -2.83 7.29
C GLU A 225 11.24 -3.78 6.43
N THR A 226 11.12 -3.50 5.13
CA THR A 226 10.38 -4.35 4.19
C THR A 226 11.20 -5.49 3.60
N ASN A 227 12.40 -5.79 4.14
CA ASN A 227 13.31 -6.85 3.70
C ASN A 227 13.58 -6.85 2.17
N ARG A 228 13.62 -5.66 1.54
CA ARG A 228 13.88 -5.54 0.10
C ARG A 228 15.35 -5.35 -0.22
N VAL A 229 15.76 -5.70 -1.43
CA VAL A 229 17.12 -5.51 -1.94
C VAL A 229 17.53 -4.03 -1.80
N PRO A 230 18.70 -3.70 -1.19
CA PRO A 230 19.83 -4.58 -0.84
C PRO A 230 19.77 -5.21 0.56
N PHE A 231 18.69 -5.04 1.33
CA PHE A 231 18.58 -5.51 2.72
C PHE A 231 17.86 -6.86 2.86
N ASP A 232 17.92 -7.71 1.84
CA ASP A 232 17.28 -9.03 1.74
C ASP A 232 18.15 -10.17 2.34
N LEU A 233 18.96 -9.86 3.35
CA LEU A 233 19.82 -10.85 4.03
C LEU A 233 19.04 -11.91 4.83
N PRO A 234 17.86 -11.62 5.41
CA PRO A 234 17.07 -12.61 6.16
C PRO A 234 16.47 -13.71 5.29
N GLU A 235 16.23 -13.44 4.01
CA GLU A 235 15.61 -14.35 3.05
C GLU A 235 16.61 -14.92 2.04
N ALA A 236 17.90 -14.52 2.15
CA ALA A 236 18.96 -14.86 1.20
C ALA A 236 18.92 -16.34 0.80
N GLU A 237 18.44 -16.63 -0.42
CA GLU A 237 18.28 -17.99 -0.93
C GLU A 237 19.60 -18.78 -0.93
N SER A 238 20.73 -18.11 -1.12
CA SER A 238 22.05 -18.71 -1.14
C SER A 238 22.54 -19.19 0.22
N GLU A 239 22.02 -18.64 1.33
CA GLU A 239 22.49 -18.95 2.70
C GLU A 239 21.44 -19.71 3.53
N LEU A 240 20.18 -19.30 3.47
CA LEU A 240 19.10 -19.74 4.35
C LEU A 240 17.93 -20.42 3.63
N VAL A 241 18.09 -20.76 2.34
CA VAL A 241 17.09 -21.37 1.46
C VAL A 241 15.91 -20.42 1.16
N ALA A 242 15.13 -20.06 2.17
CA ALA A 242 14.05 -19.07 2.07
C ALA A 242 13.77 -18.40 3.43
N GLY A 243 14.76 -18.36 4.32
CA GLY A 243 14.64 -17.70 5.61
C GLY A 243 13.51 -18.27 6.50
N PHE A 244 12.75 -17.38 7.15
CA PHE A 244 11.71 -17.74 8.12
C PHE A 244 10.52 -18.50 7.51
N HIS A 245 10.24 -18.33 6.23
CA HIS A 245 9.09 -18.95 5.55
C HIS A 245 9.42 -20.24 4.80
N THR A 246 10.62 -20.82 4.99
CA THR A 246 11.08 -22.05 4.30
C THR A 246 10.09 -23.22 4.45
N GLU A 247 9.50 -23.42 5.61
CA GLU A 247 8.57 -24.53 5.89
C GLU A 247 7.10 -24.18 5.57
N TYR A 248 6.84 -22.94 5.14
CA TYR A 248 5.48 -22.51 4.80
C TYR A 248 5.18 -22.71 3.32
N SER A 249 3.99 -23.19 3.02
CA SER A 249 3.54 -23.43 1.64
C SER A 249 2.11 -22.91 1.45
N SER A 250 1.62 -22.95 0.20
CA SER A 250 0.22 -22.66 -0.14
C SER A 250 -0.25 -21.29 0.39
N PHE A 251 -1.43 -21.25 0.97
CA PHE A 251 -2.05 -20.02 1.46
C PHE A 251 -1.30 -19.38 2.64
N LYS A 252 -0.63 -20.18 3.49
CA LYS A 252 0.18 -19.68 4.62
C LYS A 252 1.36 -18.85 4.14
N PHE A 253 2.04 -19.31 3.09
CA PHE A 253 3.09 -18.54 2.43
C PHE A 253 2.54 -17.25 1.80
N ALA A 254 1.38 -17.36 1.13
CA ALA A 254 0.74 -16.19 0.54
C ALA A 254 0.38 -15.10 1.57
N MET A 255 0.01 -15.49 2.80
CA MET A 255 -0.27 -14.52 3.89
C MET A 255 0.96 -13.68 4.24
N PHE A 256 2.15 -14.26 4.34
CA PHE A 256 3.39 -13.50 4.59
C PHE A 256 3.70 -12.56 3.42
N PHE A 257 3.59 -13.04 2.18
CA PHE A 257 3.78 -12.21 0.99
C PHE A 257 2.81 -11.02 0.95
N ILE A 258 1.52 -11.25 1.20
CA ILE A 258 0.53 -10.17 1.25
C ILE A 258 0.86 -9.19 2.38
N ALA A 259 1.31 -9.67 3.55
CA ALA A 259 1.70 -8.82 4.66
C ALA A 259 2.89 -7.92 4.30
N GLU A 260 3.93 -8.47 3.66
CA GLU A 260 5.11 -7.74 3.21
C GLU A 260 4.75 -6.64 2.19
N TYR A 261 3.98 -6.97 1.13
CA TYR A 261 3.54 -5.96 0.16
C TYR A 261 2.62 -4.91 0.79
N THR A 262 1.79 -5.30 1.74
CA THR A 262 0.95 -4.33 2.49
C THR A 262 1.82 -3.40 3.33
N SER A 263 2.89 -3.88 3.95
CA SER A 263 3.85 -3.05 4.69
C SER A 263 4.57 -2.07 3.76
N MET A 264 4.96 -2.50 2.54
CA MET A 264 5.52 -1.59 1.53
C MET A 264 4.55 -0.45 1.17
N ILE A 265 3.27 -0.77 0.97
CA ILE A 265 2.24 0.24 0.71
C ILE A 265 2.10 1.19 1.90
N THR A 266 2.06 0.66 3.12
CA THR A 266 1.94 1.45 4.36
C THR A 266 3.09 2.44 4.51
N VAL A 267 4.33 1.98 4.32
CA VAL A 267 5.52 2.83 4.41
C VAL A 267 5.55 3.88 3.30
N SER A 268 5.13 3.52 2.08
CA SER A 268 5.00 4.47 0.96
C SER A 268 3.94 5.53 1.23
N CYS A 269 2.81 5.16 1.86
CA CYS A 269 1.80 6.11 2.34
C CYS A 269 2.37 7.06 3.37
N LEU A 270 3.10 6.53 4.38
CA LEU A 270 3.75 7.34 5.41
C LEU A 270 4.76 8.31 4.81
N CYS A 271 5.61 7.84 3.91
CA CYS A 271 6.56 8.69 3.20
C CYS A 271 5.86 9.85 2.50
N SER A 272 4.77 9.56 1.79
CA SER A 272 3.96 10.57 1.10
C SER A 272 3.35 11.58 2.07
N ILE A 273 2.81 11.12 3.21
CA ILE A 273 2.16 11.97 4.21
C ILE A 273 3.19 12.85 4.93
N LEU A 274 4.31 12.29 5.34
CA LEU A 274 5.29 12.97 6.17
C LEU A 274 6.16 13.96 5.40
N PHE A 275 6.60 13.59 4.20
CA PHE A 275 7.60 14.34 3.45
C PHE A 275 7.07 15.01 2.18
N PHE A 276 6.03 14.45 1.55
CA PHE A 276 5.55 14.90 0.23
C PHE A 276 4.13 15.46 0.25
N GLY A 277 3.69 15.96 1.40
CA GLY A 277 2.41 16.66 1.51
C GLY A 277 1.16 15.77 1.37
N GLY A 278 1.28 14.44 1.45
CA GLY A 278 0.14 13.52 1.40
C GLY A 278 -0.77 13.78 0.18
N TRP A 279 -2.01 14.15 0.44
CA TRP A 279 -3.02 14.46 -0.60
C TRP A 279 -2.89 15.86 -1.22
N LEU A 280 -1.94 16.70 -0.80
CA LEU A 280 -1.76 18.02 -1.40
C LEU A 280 -1.24 17.89 -2.83
N SER A 281 -1.73 18.78 -3.71
CA SER A 281 -1.23 18.88 -5.08
C SER A 281 0.23 19.33 -5.10
N PRO A 282 1.06 18.75 -6.00
CA PRO A 282 2.43 19.23 -6.21
C PRO A 282 2.49 20.61 -6.87
N PHE A 283 1.41 21.06 -7.48
CA PHE A 283 1.31 22.34 -8.17
C PHE A 283 0.50 23.34 -7.33
N PRO A 284 0.79 24.65 -7.46
CA PRO A 284 0.02 25.69 -6.78
C PRO A 284 -1.48 25.57 -7.08
N ALA A 285 -2.29 25.71 -6.05
CA ALA A 285 -3.76 25.65 -6.20
C ALA A 285 -4.33 26.78 -7.09
N SER A 286 -3.58 27.87 -7.28
CA SER A 286 -3.97 28.98 -8.15
C SER A 286 -3.96 28.64 -9.63
N TRP A 287 -3.33 27.55 -10.04
CA TRP A 287 -3.25 27.15 -11.44
C TRP A 287 -4.49 26.35 -11.83
N LEU A 288 -5.22 26.81 -12.82
CA LEU A 288 -6.40 26.11 -13.38
C LEU A 288 -6.07 24.67 -13.81
N PHE A 289 -4.86 24.48 -14.31
CA PHE A 289 -4.31 23.19 -14.71
C PHE A 289 -4.33 22.16 -13.55
N THR A 290 -4.07 22.58 -12.32
CA THR A 290 -4.04 21.69 -11.14
C THR A 290 -5.36 20.97 -10.94
N HIS A 291 -6.48 21.65 -11.15
CA HIS A 291 -7.81 21.08 -10.99
C HIS A 291 -8.16 20.03 -12.04
N TYR A 292 -7.71 20.21 -13.28
CA TYR A 292 -8.07 19.31 -14.39
C TYR A 292 -7.02 18.24 -14.69
N LEU A 293 -5.82 18.32 -14.08
CA LEU A 293 -4.74 17.38 -14.34
C LEU A 293 -5.10 15.91 -14.05
N PRO A 294 -5.73 15.56 -12.90
CA PRO A 294 -6.17 14.19 -12.65
C PRO A 294 -7.09 13.65 -13.73
N SER A 295 -8.08 14.44 -14.13
CA SER A 295 -9.03 14.07 -15.20
C SER A 295 -8.33 13.91 -16.56
N ALA A 296 -7.42 14.81 -16.89
CA ALA A 296 -6.66 14.76 -18.14
C ALA A 296 -5.75 13.51 -18.19
N ILE A 297 -5.11 13.13 -17.08
CA ILE A 297 -4.30 11.91 -16.99
C ILE A 297 -5.18 10.67 -17.18
N LEU A 298 -6.34 10.59 -16.54
CA LEU A 298 -7.27 9.48 -16.69
C LEU A 298 -7.77 9.36 -18.12
N ILE A 299 -8.16 10.47 -18.76
CA ILE A 299 -8.63 10.47 -20.14
C ILE A 299 -7.51 10.02 -21.09
N SER A 300 -6.32 10.58 -20.97
CA SER A 300 -5.20 10.23 -21.84
C SER A 300 -4.76 8.78 -21.68
N PHE A 301 -4.72 8.28 -20.43
CA PHE A 301 -4.42 6.88 -20.14
C PHE A 301 -5.50 5.93 -20.69
N GLY A 302 -6.77 6.26 -20.49
CA GLY A 302 -7.88 5.47 -21.02
C GLY A 302 -7.87 5.41 -22.56
N LEU A 303 -7.61 6.54 -23.23
CA LEU A 303 -7.45 6.58 -24.70
C LEU A 303 -6.25 5.74 -25.16
N TRP A 304 -5.15 5.77 -24.43
CA TRP A 304 -3.99 4.93 -24.72
C TRP A 304 -4.31 3.44 -24.59
N VAL A 305 -5.05 3.03 -23.54
CA VAL A 305 -5.51 1.64 -23.36
C VAL A 305 -6.46 1.21 -24.47
N ILE A 306 -7.35 2.09 -24.95
CA ILE A 306 -8.21 1.79 -26.12
C ILE A 306 -7.36 1.57 -27.37
N TRP A 307 -6.41 2.46 -27.62
CA TRP A 307 -5.52 2.38 -28.78
C TRP A 307 -4.67 1.10 -28.78
N ASP A 308 -4.13 0.73 -27.64
CA ASP A 308 -3.39 -0.52 -27.45
C ASP A 308 -4.28 -1.75 -27.67
N GLY A 309 -5.49 -1.73 -27.12
CA GLY A 309 -6.46 -2.80 -27.25
C GLY A 309 -6.91 -3.07 -28.70
N ILE A 310 -7.08 -2.01 -29.51
CA ILE A 310 -7.45 -2.16 -30.93
C ILE A 310 -6.35 -2.91 -31.71
N ARG A 311 -5.08 -2.74 -31.31
CA ARG A 311 -3.92 -3.35 -31.97
C ARG A 311 -3.55 -4.74 -31.40
N TYR A 312 -4.22 -5.17 -30.34
CA TYR A 312 -3.87 -6.41 -29.66
C TYR A 312 -4.16 -7.64 -30.55
N GLU A 313 -3.29 -8.63 -30.51
CA GLU A 313 -3.37 -9.80 -31.41
C GLU A 313 -4.54 -10.75 -31.09
N THR A 314 -4.87 -10.93 -29.80
CA THR A 314 -5.94 -11.86 -29.39
C THR A 314 -7.30 -11.18 -29.36
N ILE A 315 -8.36 -11.93 -29.77
CA ILE A 315 -9.76 -11.44 -29.76
C ILE A 315 -10.18 -11.01 -28.34
N PHE A 316 -9.76 -11.75 -27.33
CA PHE A 316 -10.05 -11.46 -25.92
C PHE A 316 -9.44 -10.11 -25.49
N GLY A 317 -8.19 -9.82 -25.89
CA GLY A 317 -7.54 -8.54 -25.62
C GLY A 317 -8.21 -7.37 -26.36
N ARG A 318 -8.65 -7.60 -27.62
CA ARG A 318 -9.37 -6.60 -28.41
C ARG A 318 -10.74 -6.20 -27.84
N ILE A 319 -11.34 -7.02 -27.01
CA ILE A 319 -12.61 -6.69 -26.35
C ILE A 319 -12.38 -6.06 -24.98
N ILE A 320 -11.52 -6.66 -24.16
CA ILE A 320 -11.34 -6.24 -22.78
C ILE A 320 -10.59 -4.91 -22.66
N LEU A 321 -9.48 -4.74 -23.36
CA LEU A 321 -8.68 -3.52 -23.26
C LEU A 321 -9.45 -2.26 -23.67
N PRO A 322 -10.13 -2.22 -24.83
CA PRO A 322 -10.95 -1.06 -25.18
C PRO A 322 -12.12 -0.83 -24.20
N GLY A 323 -12.73 -1.91 -23.68
CA GLY A 323 -13.77 -1.79 -22.65
C GLY A 323 -13.26 -1.13 -21.38
N LEU A 324 -12.11 -1.57 -20.86
CA LEU A 324 -11.43 -0.97 -19.71
C LEU A 324 -11.01 0.49 -20.00
N GLY A 325 -10.42 0.73 -21.15
CA GLY A 325 -10.03 2.07 -21.57
C GLY A 325 -11.23 3.02 -21.70
N ALA A 326 -12.36 2.54 -22.23
CA ALA A 326 -13.59 3.33 -22.29
C ALA A 326 -14.16 3.63 -20.88
N ALA A 327 -14.09 2.69 -19.97
CA ALA A 327 -14.50 2.91 -18.57
C ALA A 327 -13.62 3.96 -17.88
N ILE A 328 -12.30 3.90 -18.06
CA ILE A 328 -11.35 4.87 -17.50
C ILE A 328 -11.56 6.26 -18.11
N THR A 329 -11.74 6.36 -19.44
CA THR A 329 -12.01 7.64 -20.10
C THR A 329 -13.34 8.24 -19.66
N ALA A 330 -14.40 7.42 -19.54
CA ALA A 330 -15.70 7.86 -19.06
C ALA A 330 -15.59 8.41 -17.63
N LEU A 331 -14.84 7.74 -16.76
CA LEU A 331 -14.59 8.19 -15.38
C LEU A 331 -13.84 9.54 -15.38
N GLY A 332 -12.82 9.72 -16.21
CA GLY A 332 -12.13 11.00 -16.37
C GLY A 332 -13.04 12.13 -16.87
N VAL A 333 -13.95 11.83 -17.81
CA VAL A 333 -14.95 12.80 -18.31
C VAL A 333 -15.95 13.17 -17.23
N VAL A 334 -16.42 12.21 -16.43
CA VAL A 334 -17.31 12.45 -15.29
C VAL A 334 -16.69 13.42 -14.29
N PHE A 335 -15.38 13.30 -14.04
CA PHE A 335 -14.67 14.21 -13.13
C PHE A 335 -14.56 15.64 -13.69
N VAL A 336 -14.46 15.80 -15.01
CA VAL A 336 -14.53 17.13 -15.63
C VAL A 336 -15.92 17.73 -15.52
N LEU A 337 -16.97 16.93 -15.72
CA LEU A 337 -18.36 17.39 -15.73
C LEU A 337 -18.93 17.66 -14.34
N LEU A 338 -18.40 17.02 -13.29
CA LEU A 338 -18.89 17.14 -11.91
C LEU A 338 -17.80 17.75 -11.00
N PRO A 339 -17.71 19.08 -10.89
CA PRO A 339 -16.64 19.75 -10.13
C PRO A 339 -16.53 19.31 -8.66
N LYS A 340 -17.66 19.07 -7.99
CA LYS A 340 -17.68 18.59 -6.60
C LYS A 340 -17.04 17.18 -6.45
N VAL A 341 -17.25 16.31 -7.43
CA VAL A 341 -16.66 14.97 -7.44
C VAL A 341 -15.16 15.08 -7.74
N ASN A 342 -14.77 16.00 -8.63
CA ASN A 342 -13.38 16.26 -8.95
C ASN A 342 -12.60 16.77 -7.72
N GLU A 343 -13.11 17.75 -6.99
CA GLU A 343 -12.50 18.25 -5.75
C GLU A 343 -12.27 17.14 -4.72
N PHE A 344 -13.26 16.27 -4.55
CA PHE A 344 -13.16 15.13 -3.64
C PHE A 344 -12.08 14.12 -4.05
N ILE A 345 -11.97 13.81 -5.33
CA ILE A 345 -11.05 12.78 -5.85
C ILE A 345 -9.62 13.31 -5.99
N GLN A 346 -9.41 14.62 -6.08
CA GLN A 346 -8.08 15.20 -6.17
C GLN A 346 -7.15 14.76 -5.03
N GLY A 347 -7.63 14.80 -3.78
CA GLY A 347 -6.83 14.36 -2.63
C GLY A 347 -6.35 12.92 -2.76
N PRO A 348 -7.24 11.93 -2.86
CA PRO A 348 -6.89 10.52 -3.08
C PRO A 348 -6.02 10.30 -4.32
N PHE A 349 -6.28 11.00 -5.42
CA PHE A 349 -5.48 10.88 -6.64
C PHE A 349 -4.02 11.29 -6.42
N TRP A 350 -3.77 12.45 -5.81
CA TRP A 350 -2.42 12.90 -5.53
C TRP A 350 -1.69 12.01 -4.52
N LEU A 351 -2.39 11.53 -3.51
CA LEU A 351 -1.84 10.57 -2.57
C LEU A 351 -1.43 9.28 -3.28
N LEU A 352 -2.33 8.68 -4.07
CA LEU A 352 -2.05 7.45 -4.81
C LEU A 352 -0.91 7.61 -5.82
N SER A 353 -0.83 8.74 -6.53
CA SER A 353 0.25 8.99 -7.48
C SER A 353 1.62 9.02 -6.82
N LYS A 354 1.73 9.59 -5.62
CA LYS A 354 2.97 9.62 -4.83
C LYS A 354 3.32 8.23 -4.28
N ILE A 355 2.34 7.50 -3.77
CA ILE A 355 2.52 6.12 -3.31
C ILE A 355 3.07 5.25 -4.44
N LEU A 356 2.46 5.33 -5.63
CA LEU A 356 2.95 4.60 -6.81
C LEU A 356 4.37 5.03 -7.19
N GLY A 357 4.70 6.32 -7.09
CA GLY A 357 6.05 6.81 -7.31
C GLY A 357 7.08 6.17 -6.37
N PHE A 358 6.75 6.02 -5.07
CA PHE A 358 7.63 5.35 -4.10
C PHE A 358 7.72 3.84 -4.30
N LEU A 359 6.63 3.20 -4.65
CA LEU A 359 6.61 1.75 -4.94
C LEU A 359 7.40 1.40 -6.21
N PHE A 360 7.62 2.39 -7.10
CA PHE A 360 8.42 2.19 -8.31
C PHE A 360 9.94 2.25 -8.04
N VAL A 361 10.38 2.94 -7.02
CA VAL A 361 11.79 3.09 -6.61
C VAL A 361 12.24 1.90 -5.76
#